data_d9303c6f0ca09cbd0959efd7a146b122
#
_entry.id   d9303c6f0ca09cbd0959efd7a146b122
#
_cell.length_a   1.000
_cell.length_b   1.000
_cell.length_c   1.000
_cell.angle_alpha   90.00
_cell.angle_beta   90.00
_cell.angle_gamma   90.00
#
_symmetry.space_group_name_H-M   'P 1'
#
loop_
_entity.id
_entity.type
_entity.pdbx_description
1 polymer ?
#
loop_
_entity_poly.entity_id
_entity_poly.type
_entity_poly.pdbx_seq_one_letter_code
_entity_poly.pdbx_strand_id
1 'polypeptide(L)'
;MALNEEKNMAHAAVVLLSYPQMEVLERHVYEEPIRMPYIPGLLSFREIPCILGAFALLSQQPDLVMVDGQGIAHPRYLGIASHLGLWLDLPTIGCAKSILRGHYDEKALGEEFGAWVPLIYNKETVGAALRTRPHVKPMIISLGHRISLETSIHYVLASCKGYRLPEPTRQADKLSKDKTYKEPQMYEPRRPQGLSEPELW
;
A
#
# COMPACT_ATOMS: atom_id res chain seq x y z
N MET A 1 4.82 2.46 5.49
CA MET A 1 6.15 3.07 5.43
C MET A 1 6.23 4.29 6.34
N ALA A 2 7.41 4.59 6.92
CA ALA A 2 7.68 5.77 7.72
C ALA A 2 8.99 6.43 7.28
N LEU A 3 9.06 7.76 7.37
CA LEU A 3 10.27 8.54 7.10
C LEU A 3 10.76 9.15 8.41
N ASN A 4 12.02 8.97 8.72
CA ASN A 4 12.69 9.64 9.83
C ASN A 4 13.62 10.71 9.26
N GLU A 5 13.12 11.94 9.20
CA GLU A 5 13.85 13.06 8.59
C GLU A 5 15.06 13.49 9.43
N GLU A 6 14.99 13.36 10.77
CA GLU A 6 16.12 13.67 11.66
C GLU A 6 17.31 12.74 11.42
N LYS A 7 17.05 11.47 11.14
CA LYS A 7 18.08 10.46 10.81
C LYS A 7 18.34 10.33 9.32
N ASN A 8 17.60 11.04 8.48
CA ASN A 8 17.62 10.90 7.02
C ASN A 8 17.41 9.45 6.56
N MET A 9 16.49 8.71 7.20
CA MET A 9 16.23 7.30 6.94
C MET A 9 14.77 7.06 6.52
N ALA A 10 14.60 6.23 5.52
CA ALA A 10 13.32 5.63 5.14
C ALA A 10 13.19 4.25 5.77
N HIS A 11 11.98 3.87 6.17
CA HIS A 11 11.67 2.63 6.85
C HIS A 11 10.40 2.02 6.22
N ALA A 12 10.52 0.88 5.57
CA ALA A 12 9.42 0.16 4.95
C ALA A 12 9.17 -1.18 5.65
N ALA A 13 7.91 -1.51 5.85
CA ALA A 13 7.49 -2.80 6.38
C ALA A 13 6.62 -3.53 5.35
N VAL A 14 6.90 -4.79 5.10
CA VAL A 14 6.10 -5.71 4.31
C VAL A 14 5.67 -6.89 5.16
N VAL A 15 4.41 -7.32 4.99
CA VAL A 15 3.86 -8.50 5.66
C VAL A 15 3.15 -9.35 4.61
N LEU A 16 3.58 -10.59 4.48
CA LEU A 16 2.94 -11.59 3.63
C LEU A 16 1.93 -12.39 4.46
N LEU A 17 0.71 -12.50 3.96
CA LEU A 17 -0.37 -13.22 4.63
C LEU A 17 -0.96 -14.28 3.71
N SER A 18 -1.41 -15.39 4.32
CA SER A 18 -2.22 -16.38 3.63
C SER A 18 -3.60 -15.80 3.29
N TYR A 19 -4.21 -16.27 2.22
CA TYR A 19 -5.61 -15.98 1.89
C TYR A 19 -6.41 -17.27 1.82
N PRO A 20 -7.61 -17.32 2.35
CA PRO A 20 -8.39 -16.26 3.03
C PRO A 20 -8.17 -16.14 4.55
N GLN A 21 -7.32 -16.95 5.17
CA GLN A 21 -7.16 -17.02 6.63
C GLN A 21 -6.54 -15.75 7.22
N MET A 22 -5.74 -15.01 6.45
CA MET A 22 -5.00 -13.83 6.89
C MET A 22 -3.99 -14.14 8.00
N GLU A 23 -3.39 -15.32 7.94
CA GLU A 23 -2.29 -15.70 8.82
C GLU A 23 -0.97 -15.12 8.31
N VAL A 24 -0.15 -14.63 9.21
CA VAL A 24 1.15 -14.04 8.84
C VAL A 24 2.11 -15.17 8.47
N LEU A 25 2.56 -15.18 7.22
CA LEU A 25 3.55 -16.10 6.69
C LEU A 25 4.97 -15.55 6.83
N GLU A 26 5.16 -14.29 6.42
CA GLU A 26 6.44 -13.58 6.51
C GLU A 26 6.22 -12.12 6.88
N ARG A 27 7.24 -11.52 7.49
CA ARG A 27 7.26 -10.09 7.80
C ARG A 27 8.69 -9.59 7.78
N HIS A 28 8.91 -8.47 7.10
CA HIS A 28 10.22 -7.88 6.96
C HIS A 28 10.15 -6.36 7.10
N VAL A 29 11.25 -5.81 7.56
CA VAL A 29 11.48 -4.37 7.64
C VAL A 29 12.78 -4.07 6.90
N TYR A 30 12.75 -3.06 6.06
CA TYR A 30 13.93 -2.58 5.35
C TYR A 30 14.13 -1.10 5.62
N GLU A 31 15.36 -0.72 5.85
CA GLU A 31 15.76 0.66 6.09
C GLU A 31 16.83 1.09 5.10
N GLU A 32 16.70 2.31 4.57
CA GLU A 32 17.74 2.89 3.73
C GLU A 32 17.79 4.42 3.91
N PRO A 33 18.94 5.06 3.58
CA PRO A 33 19.02 6.51 3.54
C PRO A 33 18.04 7.12 2.53
N ILE A 34 17.41 8.24 2.90
CA ILE A 34 16.55 8.99 2.01
C ILE A 34 17.43 9.66 0.95
N ARG A 35 17.23 9.30 -0.32
CA ARG A 35 18.04 9.79 -1.44
C ARG A 35 17.44 10.98 -2.17
N MET A 36 16.14 11.26 -1.94
CA MET A 36 15.40 12.29 -2.67
C MET A 36 14.73 13.25 -1.69
N PRO A 37 14.83 14.59 -1.89
CA PRO A 37 14.12 15.56 -1.07
C PRO A 37 12.59 15.41 -1.23
N TYR A 38 11.84 15.96 -0.28
CA TYR A 38 10.38 16.01 -0.41
C TYR A 38 9.98 16.99 -1.53
N ILE A 39 9.32 16.46 -2.55
CA ILE A 39 8.73 17.25 -3.64
C ILE A 39 7.23 16.92 -3.68
N PRO A 40 6.33 17.91 -3.51
CA PRO A 40 4.89 17.68 -3.56
C PRO A 40 4.45 16.95 -4.84
N GLY A 41 3.71 15.86 -4.68
CA GLY A 41 3.23 15.02 -5.79
C GLY A 41 4.27 14.02 -6.34
N LEU A 42 5.48 13.94 -5.76
CA LEU A 42 6.50 12.94 -6.10
C LEU A 42 6.88 12.06 -4.90
N LEU A 43 6.01 11.97 -3.88
CA LEU A 43 6.27 11.21 -2.67
C LEU A 43 6.60 9.73 -2.97
N SER A 44 5.89 9.13 -3.93
CA SER A 44 6.12 7.73 -4.29
C SER A 44 7.53 7.46 -4.82
N PHE A 45 8.16 8.41 -5.52
CA PHE A 45 9.55 8.25 -5.97
C PHE A 45 10.56 8.24 -4.81
N ARG A 46 10.22 8.90 -3.71
CA ARG A 46 11.02 8.91 -2.48
C ARG A 46 10.84 7.62 -1.67
N GLU A 47 9.67 7.00 -1.76
CA GLU A 47 9.27 5.87 -0.93
C GLU A 47 9.50 4.51 -1.59
N ILE A 48 9.33 4.42 -2.90
CA ILE A 48 9.41 3.16 -3.66
C ILE A 48 10.74 2.42 -3.47
N PRO A 49 11.92 3.05 -3.51
CA PRO A 49 13.18 2.32 -3.34
C PRO A 49 13.20 1.50 -2.04
N CYS A 50 12.85 2.13 -0.92
CA CYS A 50 12.80 1.45 0.38
C CYS A 50 11.75 0.33 0.42
N ILE A 51 10.58 0.53 -0.21
CA ILE A 51 9.54 -0.49 -0.30
C ILE A 51 10.03 -1.68 -1.13
N LEU A 52 10.67 -1.45 -2.27
CA LEU A 52 11.25 -2.51 -3.11
C LEU A 52 12.33 -3.29 -2.34
N GLY A 53 13.15 -2.61 -1.53
CA GLY A 53 14.10 -3.25 -0.63
C GLY A 53 13.42 -4.21 0.35
N ALA A 54 12.28 -3.80 0.94
CA ALA A 54 11.51 -4.67 1.82
C ALA A 54 10.89 -5.86 1.05
N PHE A 55 10.38 -5.66 -0.16
CA PHE A 55 9.88 -6.74 -1.01
C PHE A 55 10.94 -7.75 -1.42
N ALA A 56 12.19 -7.30 -1.63
CA ALA A 56 13.31 -8.18 -1.96
C ALA A 56 13.68 -9.16 -0.84
N LEU A 57 13.21 -8.93 0.39
CA LEU A 57 13.40 -9.83 1.52
C LEU A 57 12.39 -10.98 1.56
N LEU A 58 11.27 -10.89 0.84
CA LEU A 58 10.28 -11.95 0.78
C LEU A 58 10.84 -13.20 0.11
N SER A 59 10.60 -14.38 0.68
CA SER A 59 11.00 -15.67 0.12
C SER A 59 10.12 -16.10 -1.06
N GLN A 60 8.90 -15.57 -1.14
CA GLN A 60 7.95 -15.85 -2.21
C GLN A 60 7.23 -14.56 -2.66
N GLN A 61 6.84 -14.53 -3.93
CA GLN A 61 6.11 -13.40 -4.50
C GLN A 61 4.64 -13.45 -4.08
N PRO A 62 4.02 -12.33 -3.63
CA PRO A 62 2.59 -12.28 -3.39
C PRO A 62 1.78 -12.24 -4.69
N ASP A 63 0.54 -12.73 -4.65
CA ASP A 63 -0.41 -12.64 -5.78
C ASP A 63 -1.09 -11.27 -5.87
N LEU A 64 -1.18 -10.55 -4.75
CA LEU A 64 -1.86 -9.26 -4.63
C LEU A 64 -1.19 -8.42 -3.54
N VAL A 65 -1.03 -7.13 -3.79
CA VAL A 65 -0.44 -6.18 -2.83
C VAL A 65 -1.46 -5.12 -2.42
N MET A 66 -1.69 -4.97 -1.11
CA MET A 66 -2.45 -3.86 -0.53
C MET A 66 -1.50 -2.83 0.08
N VAL A 67 -1.61 -1.59 -0.36
CA VAL A 67 -0.71 -0.50 0.02
C VAL A 67 -1.44 0.53 0.88
N ASP A 68 -0.89 0.91 2.04
CA ASP A 68 -1.39 2.04 2.85
C ASP A 68 -1.09 3.36 2.12
N GLY A 69 -1.93 3.69 1.15
CA GLY A 69 -1.78 4.86 0.31
C GLY A 69 -2.72 4.83 -0.90
N GLN A 70 -2.55 5.80 -1.79
CA GLN A 70 -3.41 5.95 -2.98
C GLN A 70 -2.89 5.13 -4.16
N GLY A 71 -3.84 4.64 -4.97
CA GLY A 71 -3.60 4.20 -6.35
C GLY A 71 -3.80 5.35 -7.34
N ILE A 72 -4.71 5.19 -8.30
CA ILE A 72 -5.03 6.24 -9.29
C ILE A 72 -5.81 7.44 -8.71
N ALA A 73 -6.33 7.36 -7.47
CA ALA A 73 -6.95 8.51 -6.78
C ALA A 73 -5.91 9.57 -6.36
N HIS A 74 -5.10 10.01 -7.32
CA HIS A 74 -3.95 10.88 -7.16
C HIS A 74 -3.96 11.98 -8.24
N PRO A 75 -3.40 13.19 -8.01
CA PRO A 75 -3.40 14.26 -9.01
C PRO A 75 -2.86 13.88 -10.38
N ARG A 76 -1.92 12.96 -10.43
CA ARG A 76 -1.28 12.43 -11.65
C ARG A 76 -1.70 11.01 -11.99
N TYR A 77 -2.77 10.48 -11.36
CA TYR A 77 -3.20 9.08 -11.48
C TYR A 77 -2.09 8.07 -11.16
N LEU A 78 -1.05 8.50 -10.46
CA LEU A 78 0.12 7.71 -10.08
C LEU A 78 0.42 7.88 -8.59
N GLY A 79 -0.43 7.32 -7.74
CA GLY A 79 -0.15 7.19 -6.31
C GLY A 79 0.80 6.03 -6.04
N ILE A 80 1.15 5.84 -4.77
CA ILE A 80 2.16 4.85 -4.38
C ILE A 80 1.78 3.42 -4.75
N ALA A 81 0.49 3.05 -4.67
CA ALA A 81 0.05 1.71 -5.05
C ALA A 81 0.16 1.46 -6.56
N SER A 82 -0.21 2.47 -7.39
CA SER A 82 -0.04 2.37 -8.85
C SER A 82 1.44 2.30 -9.23
N HIS A 83 2.27 3.14 -8.62
CA HIS A 83 3.69 3.19 -8.91
C HIS A 83 4.40 1.91 -8.48
N LEU A 84 4.10 1.38 -7.30
CA LEU A 84 4.64 0.10 -6.83
C LEU A 84 4.22 -1.06 -7.73
N GLY A 85 2.94 -1.09 -8.15
CA GLY A 85 2.43 -2.12 -9.05
C GLY A 85 3.13 -2.17 -10.40
N LEU A 86 3.53 -1.01 -10.94
CA LEU A 86 4.34 -0.94 -12.17
C LEU A 86 5.73 -1.54 -11.99
N TRP A 87 6.38 -1.31 -10.84
CA TRP A 87 7.69 -1.88 -10.55
C TRP A 87 7.67 -3.38 -10.32
N LEU A 88 6.64 -3.88 -9.62
CA LEU A 88 6.52 -5.30 -9.27
C LEU A 88 5.86 -6.13 -10.38
N ASP A 89 5.17 -5.48 -11.33
CA ASP A 89 4.26 -6.08 -12.32
C ASP A 89 3.19 -6.98 -11.68
N LEU A 90 2.67 -6.56 -10.50
CA LEU A 90 1.68 -7.28 -9.72
C LEU A 90 0.38 -6.49 -9.56
N PRO A 91 -0.76 -7.17 -9.37
CA PRO A 91 -1.99 -6.51 -8.93
C PRO A 91 -1.77 -5.75 -7.63
N THR A 92 -2.15 -4.46 -7.61
CA THR A 92 -2.03 -3.63 -6.40
C THR A 92 -3.29 -2.84 -6.12
N ILE A 93 -3.61 -2.67 -4.83
CA ILE A 93 -4.75 -1.89 -4.32
C ILE A 93 -4.23 -0.80 -3.40
N GLY A 94 -4.65 0.44 -3.64
CA GLY A 94 -4.47 1.54 -2.70
C GLY A 94 -5.55 1.51 -1.61
N CYS A 95 -5.15 1.46 -0.35
CA CYS A 95 -6.02 1.45 0.82
C CYS A 95 -5.73 2.66 1.70
N ALA A 96 -6.24 3.84 1.35
CA ALA A 96 -5.92 5.07 2.05
C ALA A 96 -6.92 5.41 3.16
N LYS A 97 -6.44 6.08 4.21
CA LYS A 97 -7.25 6.49 5.38
C LYS A 97 -8.07 7.76 5.14
N SER A 98 -7.75 8.50 4.08
CA SER A 98 -8.38 9.79 3.72
C SER A 98 -8.30 10.04 2.21
N ILE A 99 -9.16 10.92 1.72
CA ILE A 99 -9.15 11.36 0.32
C ILE A 99 -7.91 12.23 0.07
N LEU A 100 -7.19 11.95 -1.00
CA LEU A 100 -6.17 12.84 -1.55
C LEU A 100 -6.74 13.64 -2.73
N ARG A 101 -7.46 12.97 -3.63
CA ARG A 101 -8.19 13.57 -4.77
C ARG A 101 -9.51 12.85 -5.00
N GLY A 102 -10.46 13.59 -5.56
CA GLY A 102 -11.81 13.11 -5.81
C GLY A 102 -12.80 13.47 -4.70
N HIS A 103 -14.05 13.11 -4.92
CA HIS A 103 -15.16 13.26 -3.99
C HIS A 103 -16.11 12.09 -4.14
N TYR A 104 -16.91 11.83 -3.13
CA TYR A 104 -18.00 10.86 -3.16
C TYR A 104 -19.25 11.45 -2.50
N ASP A 105 -20.41 10.88 -2.77
CA ASP A 105 -21.64 11.27 -2.11
C ASP A 105 -21.71 10.65 -0.70
N GLU A 106 -21.42 11.48 0.32
CA GLU A 106 -21.47 11.03 1.73
C GLU A 106 -22.84 10.58 2.18
N LYS A 107 -23.93 11.17 1.59
CA LYS A 107 -25.31 10.83 1.95
C LYS A 107 -25.76 9.49 1.37
N ALA A 108 -25.16 9.09 0.24
CA ALA A 108 -25.43 7.81 -0.41
C ALA A 108 -24.65 6.65 0.22
N LEU A 109 -23.62 6.93 1.04
CA LEU A 109 -22.81 5.90 1.68
C LEU A 109 -23.51 5.35 2.93
N GLY A 110 -23.94 4.09 2.88
CA GLY A 110 -24.49 3.36 4.03
C GLY A 110 -23.51 3.26 5.20
N GLU A 111 -24.04 2.94 6.38
CA GLU A 111 -23.25 2.79 7.61
C GLU A 111 -22.79 1.36 7.88
N GLU A 112 -23.38 0.38 7.20
CA GLU A 112 -23.13 -1.04 7.35
C GLU A 112 -21.79 -1.45 6.73
N PHE A 113 -21.25 -2.57 7.20
CA PHE A 113 -20.05 -3.19 6.62
C PHE A 113 -20.31 -3.56 5.14
N GLY A 114 -19.40 -3.20 4.27
CA GLY A 114 -19.48 -3.48 2.84
C GLY A 114 -20.19 -2.40 2.02
N ALA A 115 -20.88 -1.43 2.66
CA ALA A 115 -21.42 -0.29 1.92
C ALA A 115 -20.32 0.50 1.23
N TRP A 116 -20.56 0.89 -0.01
CA TRP A 116 -19.59 1.71 -0.76
C TRP A 116 -20.29 2.61 -1.79
N VAL A 117 -19.59 3.68 -2.15
CA VAL A 117 -19.96 4.59 -3.22
C VAL A 117 -18.71 4.93 -4.06
N PRO A 118 -18.89 5.25 -5.36
CA PRO A 118 -17.75 5.58 -6.21
C PRO A 118 -17.06 6.88 -5.75
N LEU A 119 -15.73 6.88 -5.80
CA LEU A 119 -14.89 8.07 -5.68
C LEU A 119 -14.67 8.63 -7.08
N ILE A 120 -15.13 9.85 -7.32
CA ILE A 120 -15.09 10.50 -8.63
C ILE A 120 -14.01 11.59 -8.65
N TYR A 121 -13.15 11.57 -9.65
CA TYR A 121 -12.19 12.63 -9.95
C TYR A 121 -12.17 12.89 -11.45
N ASN A 122 -12.28 14.17 -11.88
CA ASN A 122 -12.35 14.57 -13.29
C ASN A 122 -13.40 13.78 -14.10
N LYS A 123 -14.58 13.52 -13.52
CA LYS A 123 -15.68 12.74 -14.09
C LYS A 123 -15.40 11.24 -14.28
N GLU A 124 -14.28 10.75 -13.78
CA GLU A 124 -13.89 9.33 -13.84
C GLU A 124 -13.99 8.69 -12.44
N THR A 125 -14.34 7.41 -12.40
CA THR A 125 -14.29 6.63 -11.17
C THR A 125 -12.85 6.21 -10.92
N VAL A 126 -12.23 6.78 -9.87
CA VAL A 126 -10.83 6.50 -9.50
C VAL A 126 -10.72 5.58 -8.29
N GLY A 127 -11.85 5.15 -7.73
CA GLY A 127 -11.90 4.28 -6.57
C GLY A 127 -13.26 4.27 -5.93
N ALA A 128 -13.31 3.93 -4.64
CA ALA A 128 -14.51 3.90 -3.81
C ALA A 128 -14.23 4.40 -2.40
N ALA A 129 -15.24 5.03 -1.79
CA ALA A 129 -15.33 5.17 -0.35
C ALA A 129 -16.03 3.92 0.19
N LEU A 130 -15.31 3.07 0.92
CA LEU A 130 -15.76 1.75 1.36
C LEU A 130 -15.86 1.66 2.88
N ARG A 131 -17.00 1.20 3.38
CA ARG A 131 -17.23 0.96 4.80
C ARG A 131 -16.67 -0.41 5.21
N THR A 132 -15.43 -0.44 5.65
CA THR A 132 -14.74 -1.66 6.12
C THR A 132 -15.06 -2.00 7.59
N ARG A 133 -15.75 -1.11 8.30
CA ARG A 133 -16.29 -1.31 9.64
C ARG A 133 -17.51 -0.42 9.82
N PRO A 134 -18.61 -0.89 10.44
CA PRO A 134 -19.79 -0.06 10.68
C PRO A 134 -19.48 1.18 11.53
N HIS A 135 -20.19 2.27 11.26
CA HIS A 135 -20.14 3.53 12.04
C HIS A 135 -18.76 4.18 12.19
N VAL A 136 -17.77 3.84 11.33
CA VAL A 136 -16.46 4.52 11.30
C VAL A 136 -16.24 5.18 9.94
N LYS A 137 -15.28 6.12 9.86
CA LYS A 137 -14.91 6.75 8.59
C LYS A 137 -14.55 5.69 7.54
N PRO A 138 -15.05 5.80 6.29
CA PRO A 138 -14.73 4.83 5.24
C PRO A 138 -13.23 4.79 4.93
N MET A 139 -12.79 3.68 4.36
CA MET A 139 -11.50 3.60 3.68
C MET A 139 -11.67 4.11 2.25
N ILE A 140 -10.64 4.71 1.72
CA ILE A 140 -10.58 5.11 0.31
C ILE A 140 -9.80 4.02 -0.43
N ILE A 141 -10.54 3.24 -1.20
CA ILE A 141 -9.98 2.16 -2.02
C ILE A 141 -9.81 2.69 -3.43
N SER A 142 -8.62 2.61 -3.95
CA SER A 142 -8.33 3.04 -5.32
C SER A 142 -7.52 2.00 -6.08
N LEU A 143 -7.75 1.93 -7.39
CA LEU A 143 -7.05 1.03 -8.27
C LEU A 143 -5.55 1.35 -8.25
N GLY A 144 -4.73 0.32 -8.11
CA GLY A 144 -3.29 0.44 -8.24
C GLY A 144 -2.84 0.03 -9.66
N HIS A 145 -2.59 -1.25 -9.87
CA HIS A 145 -2.14 -1.85 -11.12
C HIS A 145 -2.85 -3.19 -11.36
N ARG A 146 -3.20 -3.51 -12.61
CA ARG A 146 -3.73 -4.81 -13.07
C ARG A 146 -4.90 -5.37 -12.26
N ILE A 147 -5.81 -4.52 -11.79
CA ILE A 147 -6.96 -4.92 -10.97
C ILE A 147 -8.18 -4.05 -11.27
N SER A 148 -9.39 -4.61 -11.19
CA SER A 148 -10.66 -3.85 -11.27
C SER A 148 -11.09 -3.30 -9.91
N LEU A 149 -12.03 -2.34 -9.93
CA LEU A 149 -12.57 -1.76 -8.69
C LEU A 149 -13.36 -2.80 -7.89
N GLU A 150 -14.19 -3.59 -8.55
CA GLU A 150 -15.01 -4.64 -7.93
C GLU A 150 -14.12 -5.69 -7.27
N THR A 151 -13.07 -6.12 -7.97
CA THR A 151 -12.08 -7.07 -7.43
C THR A 151 -11.34 -6.47 -6.23
N SER A 152 -10.99 -5.18 -6.31
CA SER A 152 -10.33 -4.46 -5.19
C SER A 152 -11.22 -4.41 -3.95
N ILE A 153 -12.51 -4.06 -4.12
CA ILE A 153 -13.49 -4.03 -3.03
C ILE A 153 -13.66 -5.42 -2.42
N HIS A 154 -13.79 -6.46 -3.27
CA HIS A 154 -13.93 -7.84 -2.83
C HIS A 154 -12.76 -8.27 -1.91
N TYR A 155 -11.53 -8.13 -2.38
CA TYR A 155 -10.35 -8.55 -1.60
C TYR A 155 -10.14 -7.71 -0.34
N VAL A 156 -10.42 -6.41 -0.39
CA VAL A 156 -10.34 -5.55 0.81
C VAL A 156 -11.33 -6.02 1.86
N LEU A 157 -12.60 -6.26 1.50
CA LEU A 157 -13.62 -6.75 2.44
C LEU A 157 -13.27 -8.14 2.99
N ALA A 158 -12.83 -9.06 2.13
CA ALA A 158 -12.41 -10.40 2.55
C ALA A 158 -11.21 -10.39 3.50
N SER A 159 -10.39 -9.34 3.44
CA SER A 159 -9.23 -9.14 4.31
C SER A 159 -9.54 -8.41 5.62
N CYS A 160 -10.79 -7.99 5.84
CA CYS A 160 -11.18 -7.30 7.08
C CYS A 160 -11.43 -8.29 8.22
N LYS A 161 -10.88 -8.00 9.39
CA LYS A 161 -11.04 -8.79 10.64
C LYS A 161 -11.61 -7.90 11.77
N GLY A 162 -12.66 -7.12 11.48
CA GLY A 162 -13.34 -6.26 12.46
C GLY A 162 -12.63 -4.91 12.74
N TYR A 163 -11.58 -4.61 12.04
CA TYR A 163 -10.89 -3.31 12.09
C TYR A 163 -11.21 -2.46 10.86
N ARG A 164 -10.97 -1.15 10.96
CA ARG A 164 -11.13 -0.24 9.82
C ARG A 164 -10.11 -0.55 8.70
N LEU A 165 -8.86 -0.83 9.05
CA LEU A 165 -7.86 -1.24 8.08
C LEU A 165 -8.00 -2.73 7.76
N PRO A 166 -7.91 -3.16 6.49
CA PRO A 166 -7.77 -4.56 6.14
C PRO A 166 -6.47 -5.14 6.72
N GLU A 167 -6.44 -6.43 7.00
CA GLU A 167 -5.34 -7.07 7.72
C GLU A 167 -3.95 -6.81 7.09
N PRO A 168 -3.76 -6.87 5.75
CA PRO A 168 -2.43 -6.62 5.18
C PRO A 168 -1.88 -5.25 5.56
N THR A 169 -2.64 -4.18 5.37
CA THR A 169 -2.19 -2.83 5.71
C THR A 169 -2.13 -2.60 7.21
N ARG A 170 -3.01 -3.23 7.99
CA ARG A 170 -2.99 -3.15 9.46
C ARG A 170 -1.74 -3.79 10.06
N GLN A 171 -1.37 -4.97 9.60
CA GLN A 171 -0.16 -5.68 10.07
C GLN A 171 1.11 -4.94 9.66
N ALA A 172 1.18 -4.43 8.43
CA ALA A 172 2.31 -3.63 7.97
C ALA A 172 2.44 -2.30 8.75
N ASP A 173 1.32 -1.60 9.02
CA ASP A 173 1.30 -0.38 9.84
C ASP A 173 1.77 -0.66 11.28
N LYS A 174 1.35 -1.79 11.87
CA LYS A 174 1.81 -2.22 13.19
C LYS A 174 3.30 -2.53 13.20
N LEU A 175 3.77 -3.29 12.21
CA LEU A 175 5.18 -3.67 12.09
C LEU A 175 6.07 -2.45 11.88
N SER A 176 5.65 -1.47 11.05
CA SER A 176 6.41 -0.26 10.79
C SER A 176 6.60 0.64 12.02
N LYS A 177 5.80 0.45 13.07
CA LYS A 177 5.85 1.19 14.34
C LYS A 177 6.52 0.40 15.46
N ASP A 178 6.80 -0.88 15.23
CA ASP A 178 7.41 -1.77 16.24
C ASP A 178 8.92 -1.52 16.33
N LYS A 179 9.31 -0.69 17.30
CA LYS A 179 10.73 -0.38 17.56
C LYS A 179 11.50 -1.55 18.15
N THR A 180 10.83 -2.63 18.53
CA THR A 180 11.47 -3.84 19.10
C THR A 180 11.76 -4.89 18.05
N TYR A 181 11.12 -4.79 16.88
CA TYR A 181 11.35 -5.70 15.78
C TYR A 181 12.79 -5.56 15.27
N LYS A 182 13.45 -6.70 15.13
CA LYS A 182 14.77 -6.80 14.50
C LYS A 182 14.66 -7.76 13.34
N GLU A 183 15.14 -7.34 12.18
CA GLU A 183 15.24 -8.21 11.02
C GLU A 183 16.14 -9.42 11.35
N PRO A 184 15.73 -10.66 11.08
CA PRO A 184 16.58 -11.83 11.26
C PRO A 184 17.89 -11.70 10.48
N GLN A 185 19.03 -11.92 11.12
CA GLN A 185 20.38 -11.72 10.56
C GLN A 185 20.75 -12.68 9.39
N MET A 186 19.83 -13.52 8.92
CA MET A 186 20.11 -14.62 7.99
C MET A 186 19.73 -14.35 6.54
N TYR A 187 19.50 -13.10 6.12
CA TYR A 187 19.10 -12.84 4.75
C TYR A 187 20.03 -11.85 4.05
N GLU A 188 20.95 -12.37 3.25
CA GLU A 188 21.54 -11.55 2.19
C GLU A 188 20.45 -11.29 1.14
N PRO A 189 20.09 -10.01 0.85
CA PRO A 189 19.08 -9.72 -0.15
C PRO A 189 19.51 -10.33 -1.49
N ARG A 190 18.70 -11.25 -2.03
CA ARG A 190 18.91 -11.72 -3.40
C ARG A 190 18.69 -10.50 -4.30
N ARG A 191 19.75 -10.01 -4.91
CA ARG A 191 19.64 -9.01 -5.98
C ARG A 191 18.69 -9.58 -7.04
N PRO A 192 17.66 -8.85 -7.48
CA PRO A 192 16.84 -9.29 -8.61
C PRO A 192 17.77 -9.61 -9.77
N GLN A 193 17.70 -10.83 -10.29
CA GLN A 193 18.47 -11.19 -11.50
C GLN A 193 17.95 -10.32 -12.64
N GLY A 194 18.82 -9.47 -13.20
CA GLY A 194 18.53 -8.68 -14.39
C GLY A 194 18.59 -7.17 -14.27
N LEU A 195 18.84 -6.60 -13.09
CA LEU A 195 19.15 -5.17 -12.98
C LEU A 195 20.68 -4.99 -12.97
N SER A 196 21.27 -4.72 -14.13
CA SER A 196 22.57 -4.07 -14.21
C SER A 196 22.49 -2.72 -13.50
N GLU A 197 23.53 -2.36 -12.75
CA GLU A 197 23.60 -1.03 -12.15
C GLU A 197 23.39 0.02 -13.26
N PRO A 198 22.44 0.97 -13.07
CA PRO A 198 22.40 2.09 -13.98
C PRO A 198 23.72 2.84 -13.79
N GLU A 199 24.52 2.95 -14.85
CA GLU A 199 25.63 3.89 -14.89
C GLU A 199 25.07 5.28 -14.61
N LEU A 200 25.38 5.81 -13.42
CA LEU A 200 25.01 7.17 -13.03
C LEU A 200 25.85 8.14 -13.86
N TRP A 201 25.18 8.82 -14.79
CA TRP A 201 25.67 10.07 -15.41
C TRP A 201 25.48 11.27 -14.48
#